data_019fd9b9384803761799cfd5507708cf
#
_entry.id   019fd9b9384803761799cfd5507708cf
#
_cell.length_a   1.000
_cell.length_b   1.000
_cell.length_c   1.000
_cell.angle_alpha   90.00
_cell.angle_beta   90.00
_cell.angle_gamma   90.00
#
_symmetry.space_group_name_H-M   'P 1'
#
loop_
_entity.id
_entity.type
_entity.pdbx_description
1 polymer ?
#
loop_
_entity_poly.entity_id
_entity_poly.type
_entity_poly.pdbx_seq_one_letter_code
_entity_poly.pdbx_strand_id
1 'polypeptide(L)'
;MKLMVTDMGESNKHKVLVEYALRFIKDSVGEELSYFIETDINDGRPLPQLTMEGYRPDVFFEYNSVMFIGEAKTSDDILREHSINQYYSYLKKCSLNQGHATFVLAVPLEDRARANNILGKIKKEIPGDYEVKAIGMIV
;
A
#
# COMPACT_ATOMS: atom_id res chain seq x y z
N MET A 1 4.99 20.13 23.90
CA MET A 1 5.89 20.45 22.76
C MET A 1 6.54 19.22 22.16
N LYS A 2 7.29 18.44 22.94
CA LYS A 2 7.91 17.24 22.42
C LYS A 2 6.90 16.24 21.85
N LEU A 3 5.77 16.07 22.51
CA LEU A 3 4.72 15.14 22.08
C LEU A 3 4.17 15.53 20.71
N MET A 4 3.90 16.82 20.53
CA MET A 4 3.40 17.34 19.25
C MET A 4 4.42 17.13 18.11
N VAL A 5 5.70 17.38 18.41
CA VAL A 5 6.76 17.17 17.40
C VAL A 5 6.86 15.70 17.03
N THR A 6 6.73 14.80 18.02
CA THR A 6 6.77 13.35 17.75
C THR A 6 5.59 12.92 16.89
N ASP A 7 4.37 13.39 17.20
CA ASP A 7 3.17 13.06 16.43
C ASP A 7 3.29 13.57 14.99
N MET A 8 3.80 14.81 14.83
CA MET A 8 4.05 15.37 13.52
C MET A 8 5.11 14.57 12.77
N GLY A 9 6.13 14.06 13.48
CA GLY A 9 7.15 13.21 12.89
C GLY A 9 6.59 11.92 12.35
N GLU A 10 5.69 11.27 13.10
CA GLU A 10 5.03 10.04 12.64
C GLU A 10 4.13 10.31 11.44
N SER A 11 3.33 11.38 11.48
CA SER A 11 2.49 11.78 10.35
C SER A 11 3.32 12.08 9.12
N ASN A 12 4.47 12.75 9.28
CA ASN A 12 5.35 13.04 8.16
C ASN A 12 5.99 11.78 7.59
N LYS A 13 6.40 10.85 8.46
CA LYS A 13 6.95 9.57 8.00
C LYS A 13 5.92 8.79 7.20
N HIS A 14 4.69 8.72 7.69
CA HIS A 14 3.60 8.05 6.97
C HIS A 14 3.39 8.68 5.60
N LYS A 15 3.32 10.00 5.56
CA LYS A 15 3.11 10.74 4.31
C LYS A 15 4.22 10.46 3.30
N VAL A 16 5.47 10.47 3.75
CA VAL A 16 6.62 10.18 2.88
C VAL A 16 6.53 8.77 2.33
N LEU A 17 6.11 7.82 3.16
CA LEU A 17 5.96 6.44 2.73
C LEU A 17 4.81 6.28 1.72
N VAL A 18 3.70 7.01 1.90
CA VAL A 18 2.61 7.02 0.91
C VAL A 18 3.12 7.58 -0.43
N GLU A 19 3.88 8.67 -0.39
CA GLU A 19 4.47 9.25 -1.59
C GLU A 19 5.42 8.26 -2.28
N TYR A 20 6.15 7.47 -1.50
CA TYR A 20 7.03 6.44 -2.03
C TYR A 20 6.25 5.34 -2.74
N ALA A 21 5.16 4.85 -2.12
CA ALA A 21 4.27 3.88 -2.76
C ALA A 21 3.67 4.44 -4.05
N LEU A 22 3.23 5.70 -4.01
CA LEU A 22 2.68 6.37 -5.18
C LEU A 22 3.70 6.43 -6.32
N ARG A 23 4.94 6.82 -6.01
CA ARG A 23 6.00 6.89 -7.01
C ARG A 23 6.30 5.52 -7.60
N PHE A 24 6.37 4.50 -6.75
CA PHE A 24 6.61 3.13 -7.22
C PHE A 24 5.55 2.71 -8.24
N ILE A 25 4.29 2.99 -7.93
CA ILE A 25 3.17 2.63 -8.81
C ILE A 25 3.22 3.46 -10.10
N LYS A 26 3.49 4.77 -10.00
CA LYS A 26 3.66 5.63 -11.18
C LYS A 26 4.72 5.08 -12.12
N ASP A 27 5.87 4.72 -11.55
CA ASP A 27 6.98 4.20 -12.36
C ASP A 27 6.63 2.86 -12.99
N SER A 28 5.82 2.05 -12.30
CA SER A 28 5.41 0.74 -12.79
C SER A 28 4.41 0.83 -13.95
N VAL A 29 3.47 1.77 -13.88
CA VAL A 29 2.42 1.87 -14.90
C VAL A 29 2.79 2.79 -16.06
N GLY A 30 3.74 3.69 -15.86
CA GLY A 30 4.16 4.65 -16.88
C GLY A 30 3.42 5.98 -16.79
N GLU A 31 4.01 7.00 -17.40
CA GLU A 31 3.53 8.38 -17.28
C GLU A 31 2.11 8.56 -17.77
N GLU A 32 1.76 7.95 -18.89
CA GLU A 32 0.43 8.09 -19.48
C GLU A 32 -0.65 7.50 -18.59
N LEU A 33 -0.41 6.29 -18.06
CA LEU A 33 -1.39 5.60 -17.23
C LEU A 33 -1.42 6.13 -15.79
N SER A 34 -0.36 6.82 -15.35
CA SER A 34 -0.32 7.40 -14.00
C SER A 34 -1.45 8.38 -13.75
N TYR A 35 -2.04 8.91 -14.81
CA TYR A 35 -3.20 9.80 -14.74
C TYR A 35 -4.39 9.12 -14.03
N PHE A 36 -4.50 7.80 -14.13
CA PHE A 36 -5.62 7.07 -13.56
C PHE A 36 -5.39 6.61 -12.13
N ILE A 37 -4.26 6.96 -11.51
CA ILE A 37 -3.99 6.59 -10.12
C ILE A 37 -4.87 7.41 -9.18
N GLU A 38 -5.46 6.73 -8.19
CA GLU A 38 -6.24 7.33 -7.11
C GLU A 38 -5.43 7.28 -5.83
N THR A 39 -5.50 8.31 -5.02
CA THR A 39 -4.78 8.38 -3.75
C THR A 39 -5.44 9.39 -2.83
N ASP A 40 -5.24 9.19 -1.52
CA ASP A 40 -5.72 10.13 -0.52
C ASP A 40 -4.70 11.24 -0.22
N ILE A 41 -3.57 11.26 -0.89
CA ILE A 41 -2.69 12.42 -0.87
C ILE A 41 -3.43 13.57 -1.54
N ASN A 42 -3.41 14.74 -0.91
CA ASN A 42 -4.13 15.90 -1.40
C ASN A 42 -3.39 16.53 -2.61
N ASP A 43 -3.46 15.87 -3.76
CA ASP A 43 -2.82 16.32 -5.00
C ASP A 43 -3.83 16.46 -6.15
N GLY A 44 -5.12 16.52 -5.84
CA GLY A 44 -6.17 16.67 -6.84
C GLY A 44 -6.67 15.37 -7.44
N ARG A 45 -6.15 14.22 -7.03
CA ARG A 45 -6.60 12.93 -7.54
C ARG A 45 -7.83 12.45 -6.78
N PRO A 46 -8.68 11.62 -7.41
CA PRO A 46 -9.79 11.00 -6.68
C PRO A 46 -9.29 10.11 -5.54
N LEU A 47 -10.12 9.98 -4.50
CA LEU A 47 -9.85 9.04 -3.42
C LEU A 47 -10.11 7.61 -3.88
N PRO A 48 -9.29 6.65 -3.46
CA PRO A 48 -9.56 5.24 -3.70
C PRO A 48 -10.87 4.82 -3.03
N GLN A 49 -11.56 3.87 -3.65
CA GLN A 49 -12.78 3.32 -3.07
C GLN A 49 -12.46 2.33 -1.97
N LEU A 50 -13.43 2.12 -1.08
CA LEU A 50 -13.29 1.11 -0.02
C LEU A 50 -13.34 -0.29 -0.62
N THR A 51 -12.59 -1.21 0.00
CA THR A 51 -12.72 -2.64 -0.30
C THR A 51 -14.04 -3.16 0.24
N MET A 52 -14.38 -4.41 -0.10
CA MET A 52 -15.59 -5.04 0.42
C MET A 52 -15.62 -5.06 1.95
N GLU A 53 -14.47 -5.19 2.59
CA GLU A 53 -14.34 -5.22 4.04
C GLU A 53 -14.31 -3.81 4.65
N GLY A 54 -14.35 -2.76 3.84
CA GLY A 54 -14.44 -1.39 4.32
C GLY A 54 -13.11 -0.68 4.54
N TYR A 55 -12.04 -1.12 3.89
CA TYR A 55 -10.73 -0.48 4.00
C TYR A 55 -10.42 0.33 2.75
N ARG A 56 -9.83 1.51 2.95
CA ARG A 56 -9.42 2.38 1.85
C ARG A 56 -7.91 2.31 1.71
N PRO A 57 -7.39 1.84 0.57
CA PRO A 57 -5.94 1.86 0.36
C PRO A 57 -5.43 3.29 0.21
N ASP A 58 -4.15 3.49 0.49
CA ASP A 58 -3.51 4.80 0.30
C ASP A 58 -3.37 5.16 -1.18
N VAL A 59 -3.14 4.15 -2.02
CA VAL A 59 -2.97 4.33 -3.46
C VAL A 59 -3.67 3.19 -4.18
N PHE A 60 -4.38 3.51 -5.26
CA PHE A 60 -5.07 2.50 -6.06
C PHE A 60 -4.95 2.84 -7.54
N PHE A 61 -4.74 1.80 -8.36
CA PHE A 61 -4.71 1.93 -9.80
C PHE A 61 -5.41 0.72 -10.42
N GLU A 62 -6.24 0.98 -11.42
CA GLU A 62 -6.85 -0.08 -12.21
C GLU A 62 -7.09 0.45 -13.62
N TYR A 63 -6.58 -0.28 -14.60
CA TYR A 63 -6.78 0.03 -16.01
C TYR A 63 -6.55 -1.23 -16.83
N ASN A 64 -7.51 -1.57 -17.69
CA ASN A 64 -7.44 -2.77 -18.55
C ASN A 64 -7.11 -4.04 -17.75
N SER A 65 -7.76 -4.23 -16.62
CA SER A 65 -7.58 -5.37 -15.73
C SER A 65 -6.22 -5.44 -15.03
N VAL A 66 -5.36 -4.45 -15.21
CA VAL A 66 -4.13 -4.32 -14.42
C VAL A 66 -4.46 -3.52 -13.17
N MET A 67 -4.07 -4.04 -12.01
CA MET A 67 -4.40 -3.42 -10.72
C MET A 67 -3.15 -3.28 -9.86
N PHE A 68 -3.02 -2.13 -9.20
CA PHE A 68 -2.05 -1.92 -8.13
C PHE A 68 -2.78 -1.40 -6.91
N ILE A 69 -2.46 -1.96 -5.76
CA ILE A 69 -2.92 -1.45 -4.46
C ILE A 69 -1.68 -1.08 -3.68
N GLY A 70 -1.61 0.15 -3.19
CA GLY A 70 -0.50 0.63 -2.39
C GLY A 70 -0.94 1.03 -1.00
N GLU A 71 -0.13 0.68 0.00
CA GLU A 71 -0.38 1.01 1.40
C GLU A 71 0.95 1.37 2.04
N ALA A 72 0.93 2.28 3.01
CA ALA A 72 2.12 2.68 3.74
C ALA A 72 1.90 2.43 5.23
N LYS A 73 2.94 1.91 5.90
CA LYS A 73 2.90 1.66 7.34
C LYS A 73 4.21 2.10 7.98
N THR A 74 4.12 2.85 9.06
CA THR A 74 5.27 3.12 9.90
C THR A 74 5.59 1.90 10.76
N SER A 75 6.76 1.88 11.38
CA SER A 75 7.25 0.71 12.12
C SER A 75 6.26 0.19 13.15
N ASP A 76 5.58 1.08 13.87
CA ASP A 76 4.67 0.69 14.93
C ASP A 76 3.38 0.07 14.42
N ASP A 77 3.01 0.34 13.17
CA ASP A 77 1.71 -0.07 12.63
C ASP A 77 1.75 -1.36 11.82
N ILE A 78 2.91 -1.81 11.40
CA ILE A 78 3.04 -2.91 10.41
C ILE A 78 2.32 -4.18 10.88
N LEU A 79 2.47 -4.55 12.14
CA LEU A 79 1.93 -5.82 12.66
C LEU A 79 0.71 -5.63 13.56
N ARG A 80 0.13 -4.45 13.61
CA ARG A 80 -1.11 -4.24 14.37
C ARG A 80 -2.26 -5.02 13.73
N GLU A 81 -3.20 -5.44 14.56
CA GLU A 81 -4.36 -6.22 14.11
C GLU A 81 -5.09 -5.51 12.97
N HIS A 82 -5.32 -4.20 13.11
CA HIS A 82 -5.98 -3.42 12.06
C HIS A 82 -5.22 -3.49 10.74
N SER A 83 -3.90 -3.36 10.79
CA SER A 83 -3.06 -3.43 9.58
C SER A 83 -3.09 -4.82 8.96
N ILE A 84 -3.03 -5.86 9.78
CA ILE A 84 -3.13 -7.24 9.29
C ILE A 84 -4.45 -7.45 8.56
N ASN A 85 -5.55 -6.97 9.14
CA ASN A 85 -6.87 -7.07 8.51
C ASN A 85 -6.92 -6.33 7.17
N GLN A 86 -6.25 -5.18 7.08
CA GLN A 86 -6.14 -4.46 5.81
C GLN A 86 -5.39 -5.30 4.77
N TYR A 87 -4.28 -5.94 5.16
CA TYR A 87 -3.52 -6.78 4.22
C TYR A 87 -4.38 -7.91 3.68
N TYR A 88 -5.12 -8.60 4.54
CA TYR A 88 -6.04 -9.66 4.09
C TYR A 88 -7.03 -9.12 3.07
N SER A 89 -7.62 -7.96 3.33
CA SER A 89 -8.59 -7.35 2.43
C SER A 89 -7.97 -7.01 1.08
N TYR A 90 -6.78 -6.42 1.08
CA TYR A 90 -6.10 -6.02 -0.16
C TYR A 90 -5.66 -7.23 -0.97
N LEU A 91 -5.10 -8.25 -0.32
CA LEU A 91 -4.68 -9.46 -1.03
C LEU A 91 -5.87 -10.21 -1.59
N LYS A 92 -6.98 -10.26 -0.86
CA LYS A 92 -8.21 -10.85 -1.36
C LYS A 92 -8.68 -10.15 -2.63
N LYS A 93 -8.64 -8.81 -2.63
CA LYS A 93 -9.02 -8.05 -3.82
C LYS A 93 -8.10 -8.36 -5.00
N CYS A 94 -6.80 -8.44 -4.75
CA CYS A 94 -5.84 -8.83 -5.78
C CYS A 94 -6.12 -10.22 -6.32
N SER A 95 -6.43 -11.19 -5.45
CA SER A 95 -6.69 -12.57 -5.85
C SER A 95 -7.93 -12.72 -6.73
N LEU A 96 -8.89 -11.81 -6.60
CA LEU A 96 -10.12 -11.82 -7.38
C LEU A 96 -9.99 -11.04 -8.70
N ASN A 97 -8.90 -10.33 -8.90
CA ASN A 97 -8.70 -9.58 -10.14
C ASN A 97 -8.43 -10.55 -11.29
N GLN A 98 -9.06 -10.32 -12.43
CA GLN A 98 -8.93 -11.21 -13.59
C GLN A 98 -7.65 -10.97 -14.39
N GLY A 99 -7.00 -9.84 -14.18
CA GLY A 99 -5.74 -9.51 -14.82
C GLY A 99 -4.59 -9.50 -13.83
N HIS A 100 -3.52 -8.84 -14.19
CA HIS A 100 -2.33 -8.73 -13.34
C HIS A 100 -2.60 -7.81 -12.16
N ALA A 101 -2.35 -8.26 -10.94
CA ALA A 101 -2.54 -7.47 -9.73
C ALA A 101 -1.29 -7.51 -8.86
N THR A 102 -0.98 -6.38 -8.24
CA THR A 102 0.17 -6.23 -7.34
C THR A 102 -0.23 -5.43 -6.11
N PHE A 103 0.11 -5.95 -4.93
CA PHE A 103 0.02 -5.20 -3.68
C PHE A 103 1.40 -4.72 -3.28
N VAL A 104 1.53 -3.43 -3.02
CA VAL A 104 2.79 -2.79 -2.62
C VAL A 104 2.62 -2.23 -1.22
N LEU A 105 3.49 -2.66 -0.30
CA LEU A 105 3.52 -2.14 1.07
C LEU A 105 4.82 -1.35 1.26
N ALA A 106 4.69 -0.03 1.46
CA ALA A 106 5.83 0.85 1.70
C ALA A 106 6.07 0.97 3.19
N VAL A 107 7.30 0.66 3.63
CA VAL A 107 7.68 0.63 5.04
C VAL A 107 9.07 1.25 5.22
N PRO A 108 9.46 1.59 6.45
CA PRO A 108 10.86 1.94 6.72
C PRO A 108 11.77 0.78 6.31
N LEU A 109 12.96 1.10 5.80
CA LEU A 109 13.87 0.09 5.27
C LEU A 109 14.17 -1.03 6.27
N GLU A 110 14.36 -0.69 7.55
CA GLU A 110 14.65 -1.67 8.59
C GLU A 110 13.51 -2.66 8.82
N ASP A 111 12.30 -2.36 8.36
CA ASP A 111 11.13 -3.21 8.56
C ASP A 111 10.78 -4.05 7.34
N ARG A 112 11.52 -3.91 6.25
CA ARG A 112 11.20 -4.57 4.98
C ARG A 112 11.13 -6.08 5.11
N ALA A 113 12.07 -6.67 5.83
CA ALA A 113 12.12 -8.13 5.98
C ALA A 113 10.89 -8.67 6.71
N ARG A 114 10.50 -8.04 7.83
CA ARG A 114 9.32 -8.52 8.57
C ARG A 114 8.02 -8.22 7.81
N ALA A 115 7.98 -7.15 7.04
CA ALA A 115 6.83 -6.87 6.17
C ALA A 115 6.69 -7.96 5.11
N ASN A 116 7.76 -8.34 4.45
CA ASN A 116 7.74 -9.43 3.48
C ASN A 116 7.33 -10.76 4.13
N ASN A 117 7.77 -11.02 5.35
CA ASN A 117 7.42 -12.25 6.05
C ASN A 117 5.91 -12.33 6.31
N ILE A 118 5.30 -11.27 6.81
CA ILE A 118 3.86 -11.29 7.09
C ILE A 118 3.04 -11.37 5.80
N LEU A 119 3.43 -10.64 4.76
CA LEU A 119 2.74 -10.70 3.47
C LEU A 119 2.85 -12.08 2.85
N GLY A 120 4.01 -12.73 2.95
CA GLY A 120 4.20 -14.08 2.44
C GLY A 120 3.31 -15.09 3.14
N LYS A 121 3.13 -14.96 4.46
CA LYS A 121 2.24 -15.84 5.22
C LYS A 121 0.79 -15.65 4.80
N ILE A 122 0.35 -14.40 4.64
CA ILE A 122 -1.03 -14.11 4.23
C ILE A 122 -1.28 -14.62 2.80
N LYS A 123 -0.30 -14.43 1.92
CA LYS A 123 -0.44 -14.90 0.52
C LYS A 123 -0.65 -16.40 0.44
N LYS A 124 -0.06 -17.18 1.33
CA LYS A 124 -0.28 -18.62 1.37
C LYS A 124 -1.72 -18.96 1.72
N GLU A 125 -2.39 -18.12 2.52
CA GLU A 125 -3.78 -18.33 2.89
C GLU A 125 -4.74 -17.83 1.81
N ILE A 126 -4.29 -16.93 0.94
CA ILE A 126 -5.09 -16.36 -0.14
C ILE A 126 -4.35 -16.63 -1.46
N PRO A 127 -4.40 -17.87 -1.96
CA PRO A 127 -3.68 -18.22 -3.18
C PRO A 127 -4.25 -17.48 -4.40
N GLY A 128 -3.39 -17.24 -5.37
CA GLY A 128 -3.78 -16.56 -6.60
C GLY A 128 -2.54 -16.12 -7.38
N ASP A 129 -2.79 -15.69 -8.61
CA ASP A 129 -1.73 -15.27 -9.52
C ASP A 129 -1.55 -13.75 -9.44
N TYR A 130 -1.16 -13.28 -8.26
CA TYR A 130 -0.88 -11.87 -8.02
C TYR A 130 0.45 -11.74 -7.29
N GLU A 131 1.00 -10.53 -7.27
CA GLU A 131 2.28 -10.28 -6.63
C GLU A 131 2.09 -9.43 -5.36
N VAL A 132 2.98 -9.66 -4.39
CA VAL A 132 3.09 -8.81 -3.21
C VAL A 132 4.53 -8.32 -3.10
N LYS A 133 4.71 -7.06 -2.75
CA LYS A 133 6.03 -6.47 -2.60
C LYS A 133 6.04 -5.53 -1.40
N ALA A 134 7.00 -5.75 -0.49
CA ALA A 134 7.31 -4.74 0.50
C ALA A 134 8.49 -3.93 -0.03
N ILE A 135 8.34 -2.62 -0.06
CA ILE A 135 9.41 -1.71 -0.48
C ILE A 135 9.86 -0.90 0.72
N GLY A 136 11.16 -0.74 0.86
CA GLY A 136 11.73 -0.07 2.03
C GLY A 136 12.38 1.26 1.68
N MET A 137 12.21 2.22 2.56
CA MET A 137 12.76 3.56 2.39
C MET A 137 13.35 4.04 3.71
N ILE A 138 14.46 4.75 3.65
CA ILE A 138 15.03 5.39 4.83
C ILE A 138 14.19 6.61 5.17
N VAL A 139 13.59 6.59 6.34
CA VAL A 139 12.74 7.68 6.82
C VAL A 139 13.08 8.05 8.26
#